data_68b8bc95d72a894c18176f010a684f59
#
_entry.id   68b8bc95d72a894c18176f010a684f59
#
_cell.length_a   1.000
_cell.length_b   1.000
_cell.length_c   1.000
_cell.angle_alpha   90.00
_cell.angle_beta   90.00
_cell.angle_gamma   90.00
#
_symmetry.space_group_name_H-M   'P 1'
#
loop_
_entity.id
_entity.type
_entity.pdbx_description
1 polymer ?
#
loop_
_entity_poly.entity_id
_entity_poly.type
_entity_poly.pdbx_seq_one_letter_code
_entity_poly.pdbx_strand_id
1 'polypeptide(L)'
;MNLKCAIVDDEPLALNLLESYVNKTPFLELAGKYSSAVQAMSDLPDKRVDLLFLDIQMPELNGLEFSRMVDTHTRIVFTTAFDQYAIDGYRVNALDYLLKPISYADFLQAANKAVKWFELLQQPQEEIESIFVKSDYKLIQVEL
;
A
#
# COMPACT_ATOMS: atom_id res chain seq x y z
N MET A 1 10.27 13.44 0.13
CA MET A 1 9.39 12.76 1.11
C MET A 1 9.83 11.31 1.24
N ASN A 2 10.02 10.86 2.46
CA ASN A 2 10.35 9.48 2.73
C ASN A 2 9.19 8.78 3.41
N LEU A 3 8.91 7.56 2.96
CA LEU A 3 7.81 6.77 3.50
C LEU A 3 8.36 5.59 4.27
N LYS A 4 7.77 5.32 5.42
CA LYS A 4 8.06 4.10 6.18
C LYS A 4 7.20 2.99 5.62
N CYS A 5 7.82 1.88 5.23
CA CYS A 5 7.07 0.78 4.67
C CYS A 5 7.33 -0.52 5.40
N ALA A 6 6.38 -1.43 5.27
CA ALA A 6 6.49 -2.76 5.83
C ALA A 6 6.08 -3.78 4.77
N ILE A 7 6.53 -5.00 4.97
CA ILE A 7 6.27 -6.10 4.04
C ILE A 7 5.74 -7.29 4.82
N VAL A 8 4.66 -7.88 4.33
CA VAL A 8 4.10 -9.10 4.92
C VAL A 8 3.91 -10.13 3.81
N ASP A 9 4.62 -11.25 3.90
CA ASP A 9 4.54 -12.32 2.93
C ASP A 9 5.05 -13.60 3.57
N ASP A 10 4.30 -14.69 3.45
CA ASP A 10 4.71 -15.95 4.06
C ASP A 10 5.73 -16.74 3.23
N GLU A 11 6.00 -16.32 2.00
CA GLU A 11 7.00 -16.95 1.16
C GLU A 11 8.34 -16.25 1.34
N PRO A 12 9.37 -16.96 1.82
CA PRO A 12 10.67 -16.32 2.09
C PRO A 12 11.28 -15.64 0.87
N LEU A 13 11.14 -16.24 -0.31
CA LEU A 13 11.73 -15.65 -1.52
C LEU A 13 11.04 -14.35 -1.90
N ALA A 14 9.71 -14.32 -1.80
CA ALA A 14 8.95 -13.11 -2.10
C ALA A 14 9.27 -12.02 -1.07
N LEU A 15 9.36 -12.39 0.19
CA LEU A 15 9.68 -11.45 1.26
C LEU A 15 11.05 -10.82 1.03
N ASN A 16 12.04 -11.64 0.68
CA ASN A 16 13.39 -11.15 0.43
C ASN A 16 13.47 -10.29 -0.81
N LEU A 17 12.71 -10.64 -1.84
CA LEU A 17 12.67 -9.85 -3.06
C LEU A 17 12.14 -8.44 -2.78
N LEU A 18 11.03 -8.37 -2.07
CA LEU A 18 10.43 -7.07 -1.73
C LEU A 18 11.35 -6.25 -0.84
N GLU A 19 12.03 -6.91 0.09
CA GLU A 19 13.00 -6.20 0.92
C GLU A 19 14.10 -5.59 0.06
N SER A 20 14.61 -6.35 -0.92
CA SER A 20 15.66 -5.83 -1.79
C SER A 20 15.16 -4.64 -2.61
N TYR A 21 13.89 -4.67 -3.02
CA TYR A 21 13.31 -3.56 -3.76
C TYR A 21 13.19 -2.31 -2.88
N VAL A 22 12.76 -2.48 -1.64
CA VAL A 22 12.67 -1.37 -0.71
C VAL A 22 14.05 -0.75 -0.52
N ASN A 23 15.07 -1.60 -0.34
CA ASN A 23 16.43 -1.11 -0.10
C ASN A 23 17.03 -0.39 -1.31
N LYS A 24 16.53 -0.67 -2.51
CA LYS A 24 16.96 0.03 -3.71
C LYS A 24 16.27 1.36 -3.91
N THR A 25 15.20 1.62 -3.19
CA THR A 25 14.33 2.76 -3.44
C THR A 25 14.61 3.83 -2.40
N PRO A 26 15.30 4.93 -2.78
CA PRO A 26 15.82 5.89 -1.77
C PRO A 26 14.75 6.55 -0.91
N PHE A 27 13.52 6.68 -1.41
CA PHE A 27 12.47 7.36 -0.65
C PHE A 27 11.67 6.40 0.23
N LEU A 28 12.07 5.13 0.30
CA LEU A 28 11.41 4.16 1.18
C LEU A 28 12.37 3.74 2.30
N GLU A 29 11.81 3.62 3.49
CA GLU A 29 12.54 3.15 4.66
C GLU A 29 11.83 1.91 5.19
N LEU A 30 12.53 0.79 5.31
CA LEU A 30 11.91 -0.45 5.79
C LEU A 30 11.72 -0.39 7.29
N ALA A 31 10.46 -0.38 7.72
CA ALA A 31 10.13 -0.34 9.14
C ALA A 31 9.85 -1.72 9.71
N GLY A 32 9.46 -2.67 8.86
CA GLY A 32 9.19 -4.02 9.33
C GLY A 32 9.09 -5.01 8.20
N LYS A 33 9.42 -6.25 8.50
CA LYS A 33 9.36 -7.36 7.57
C LYS A 33 8.81 -8.56 8.32
N TYR A 34 7.70 -9.10 7.87
CA TYR A 34 6.99 -10.15 8.60
C TYR A 34 6.65 -11.32 7.70
N SER A 35 6.82 -12.52 8.22
CA SER A 35 6.52 -13.74 7.50
C SER A 35 5.11 -14.26 7.78
N SER A 36 4.36 -13.59 8.61
CA SER A 36 2.99 -13.99 8.90
C SER A 36 2.16 -12.79 9.33
N ALA A 37 0.84 -12.91 9.15
CA ALA A 37 -0.09 -11.89 9.59
C ALA A 37 -0.06 -11.72 11.12
N VAL A 38 0.13 -12.82 11.84
CA VAL A 38 0.16 -12.77 13.31
C VAL A 38 1.32 -11.92 13.81
N GLN A 39 2.51 -12.12 13.22
CA GLN A 39 3.66 -11.30 13.58
C GLN A 39 3.40 -9.83 13.29
N ALA A 40 2.82 -9.56 12.11
CA ALA A 40 2.54 -8.19 11.71
C ALA A 40 1.52 -7.54 12.64
N MET A 41 0.48 -8.28 13.01
CA MET A 41 -0.56 -7.74 13.89
C MET A 41 -0.02 -7.28 15.23
N SER A 42 0.98 -8.01 15.76
CA SER A 42 1.50 -7.66 17.07
C SER A 42 2.51 -6.52 17.02
N ASP A 43 3.12 -6.27 15.87
CA ASP A 43 4.21 -5.29 15.77
C ASP A 43 3.83 -4.01 15.04
N LEU A 44 3.00 -4.08 14.00
CA LEU A 44 2.68 -2.92 13.18
C LEU A 44 2.02 -1.76 13.94
N PRO A 45 1.13 -2.01 14.90
CA PRO A 45 0.48 -0.89 15.58
C PRO A 45 1.44 0.07 16.26
N ASP A 46 2.62 -0.43 16.67
CA ASP A 46 3.62 0.40 17.34
C ASP A 46 4.52 1.12 16.36
N LYS A 47 4.36 0.87 15.07
CA LYS A 47 5.17 1.48 14.03
C LYS A 47 4.27 2.28 13.10
N ARG A 48 4.58 3.51 12.89
CA ARG A 48 3.76 4.35 12.03
C ARG A 48 4.14 4.08 10.57
N VAL A 49 3.53 3.03 10.02
CA VAL A 49 3.83 2.62 8.66
C VAL A 49 2.93 3.39 7.68
N ASP A 50 3.55 3.94 6.65
CA ASP A 50 2.84 4.67 5.62
C ASP A 50 2.36 3.76 4.51
N LEU A 51 3.18 2.78 4.14
CA LEU A 51 2.93 1.92 2.99
C LEU A 51 3.17 0.46 3.38
N LEU A 52 2.18 -0.38 3.13
CA LEU A 52 2.25 -1.79 3.47
C LEU A 52 2.11 -2.64 2.21
N PHE A 53 3.10 -3.46 1.93
CA PHE A 53 3.02 -4.48 0.88
C PHE A 53 2.54 -5.76 1.54
N LEU A 54 1.39 -6.25 1.13
CA LEU A 54 0.67 -7.29 1.87
C LEU A 54 0.23 -8.41 0.95
N ASP A 55 0.75 -9.61 1.20
CA ASP A 55 0.37 -10.79 0.44
C ASP A 55 -1.07 -11.17 0.77
N ILE A 56 -1.85 -11.49 -0.26
CA ILE A 56 -3.24 -11.90 -0.06
C ILE A 56 -3.32 -13.34 0.46
N GLN A 57 -2.55 -14.25 -0.15
CA GLN A 57 -2.64 -15.66 0.20
C GLN A 57 -1.69 -16.03 1.32
N MET A 58 -2.19 -15.97 2.55
CA MET A 58 -1.44 -16.38 3.73
C MET A 58 -2.27 -17.34 4.57
N PRO A 59 -1.61 -18.29 5.26
CA PRO A 59 -2.36 -19.20 6.16
C PRO A 59 -3.03 -18.42 7.27
N GLU A 60 -4.09 -18.96 7.80
CA GLU A 60 -4.79 -18.48 9.00
C GLU A 60 -5.55 -17.18 8.79
N LEU A 61 -4.91 -16.16 8.26
CA LEU A 61 -5.56 -14.86 8.04
C LEU A 61 -5.03 -14.31 6.73
N ASN A 62 -5.90 -14.22 5.72
CA ASN A 62 -5.45 -13.73 4.43
C ASN A 62 -5.31 -12.21 4.45
N GLY A 63 -4.60 -11.69 3.42
CA GLY A 63 -4.29 -10.28 3.37
C GLY A 63 -5.50 -9.37 3.30
N LEU A 64 -6.57 -9.83 2.63
CA LEU A 64 -7.78 -9.00 2.54
C LEU A 64 -8.44 -8.82 3.90
N GLU A 65 -8.48 -9.90 4.68
CA GLU A 65 -9.00 -9.81 6.04
C GLU A 65 -8.13 -8.95 6.94
N PHE A 66 -6.81 -9.15 6.82
CA PHE A 66 -5.86 -8.38 7.62
C PHE A 66 -5.95 -6.90 7.32
N SER A 67 -6.17 -6.54 6.06
CA SER A 67 -6.20 -5.13 5.66
C SER A 67 -7.28 -4.33 6.38
N ARG A 68 -8.34 -5.00 6.81
CA ARG A 68 -9.44 -4.33 7.52
C ARG A 68 -9.06 -3.95 8.95
N MET A 69 -7.98 -4.50 9.45
CA MET A 69 -7.51 -4.23 10.81
C MET A 69 -6.37 -3.23 10.84
N VAL A 70 -5.89 -2.81 9.67
CA VAL A 70 -4.76 -1.90 9.57
C VAL A 70 -5.23 -0.47 9.77
N ASP A 71 -4.38 0.35 10.37
CA ASP A 71 -4.66 1.78 10.58
C ASP A 71 -5.00 2.43 9.25
N THR A 72 -6.00 3.32 9.26
CA THR A 72 -6.45 3.99 8.04
C THR A 72 -5.38 4.89 7.43
N HIS A 73 -4.40 5.32 8.20
CA HIS A 73 -3.27 6.10 7.68
C HIS A 73 -2.45 5.26 6.70
N THR A 74 -2.32 3.97 6.95
CA THR A 74 -1.47 3.10 6.15
C THR A 74 -2.14 2.76 4.82
N ARG A 75 -1.45 3.06 3.72
CA ARG A 75 -1.93 2.65 2.40
C ARG A 75 -1.40 1.26 2.08
N ILE A 76 -2.21 0.46 1.43
CA ILE A 76 -1.91 -0.95 1.21
C ILE A 76 -1.77 -1.24 -0.28
N VAL A 77 -0.67 -1.92 -0.63
CA VAL A 77 -0.46 -2.51 -1.94
C VAL A 77 -0.49 -4.01 -1.74
N PHE A 78 -1.48 -4.65 -2.34
CA PHE A 78 -1.61 -6.10 -2.23
C PHE A 78 -0.68 -6.79 -3.23
N THR A 79 -0.13 -7.92 -2.84
CA THR A 79 0.63 -8.78 -3.75
C THR A 79 -0.08 -10.13 -3.84
N THR A 80 -0.07 -10.74 -5.00
CA THR A 80 -0.77 -11.99 -5.21
C THR A 80 -0.26 -12.70 -6.46
N ALA A 81 -0.39 -14.03 -6.48
CA ALA A 81 -0.11 -14.81 -7.66
C ALA A 81 -1.34 -14.94 -8.57
N PHE A 82 -2.49 -14.44 -8.14
CA PHE A 82 -3.76 -14.60 -8.86
C PHE A 82 -4.34 -13.26 -9.27
N ASP A 83 -4.51 -13.06 -10.57
CA ASP A 83 -4.99 -11.79 -11.12
C ASP A 83 -6.46 -11.52 -10.77
N GLN A 84 -7.23 -12.54 -10.41
CA GLN A 84 -8.63 -12.34 -10.04
C GLN A 84 -8.81 -11.41 -8.85
N TYR A 85 -7.80 -11.35 -7.96
CA TYR A 85 -7.90 -10.44 -6.81
C TYR A 85 -7.79 -8.99 -7.22
N ALA A 86 -7.10 -8.71 -8.31
CA ALA A 86 -7.03 -7.35 -8.82
C ALA A 86 -8.39 -6.89 -9.33
N ILE A 87 -9.16 -7.83 -9.90
CA ILE A 87 -10.50 -7.52 -10.38
C ILE A 87 -11.44 -7.23 -9.23
N ASP A 88 -11.34 -8.02 -8.16
CA ASP A 88 -12.19 -7.86 -7.00
C ASP A 88 -11.72 -6.74 -6.08
N GLY A 89 -10.59 -6.12 -6.40
CA GLY A 89 -9.97 -5.11 -5.55
C GLY A 89 -10.83 -3.89 -5.29
N TYR A 90 -11.81 -3.63 -6.14
CA TYR A 90 -12.69 -2.50 -5.92
C TYR A 90 -13.45 -2.59 -4.60
N ARG A 91 -13.52 -3.76 -4.00
CA ARG A 91 -14.20 -3.98 -2.72
C ARG A 91 -13.32 -3.64 -1.53
N VAL A 92 -12.04 -3.39 -1.77
CA VAL A 92 -11.08 -3.11 -0.72
C VAL A 92 -10.35 -1.84 -1.09
N ASN A 93 -10.16 -0.97 -0.12
CA ASN A 93 -9.48 0.30 -0.35
C ASN A 93 -7.98 0.10 -0.45
N ALA A 94 -7.52 -0.38 -1.60
CA ALA A 94 -6.11 -0.61 -1.87
C ALA A 94 -5.54 0.48 -2.74
N LEU A 95 -4.25 0.77 -2.54
CA LEU A 95 -3.55 1.71 -3.39
C LEU A 95 -3.22 1.06 -4.74
N ASP A 96 -2.85 -0.21 -4.72
CA ASP A 96 -2.48 -0.93 -5.93
C ASP A 96 -2.48 -2.43 -5.67
N TYR A 97 -2.38 -3.20 -6.75
CA TYR A 97 -2.24 -4.65 -6.73
C TYR A 97 -1.06 -5.03 -7.60
N LEU A 98 -0.16 -5.85 -7.08
CA LEU A 98 1.00 -6.33 -7.81
C LEU A 98 0.92 -7.83 -7.97
N LEU A 99 1.04 -8.29 -9.22
CA LEU A 99 0.96 -9.71 -9.54
C LEU A 99 2.35 -10.33 -9.47
N LYS A 100 2.46 -11.45 -8.77
CA LYS A 100 3.74 -12.17 -8.66
C LYS A 100 4.03 -12.91 -9.96
N PRO A 101 5.27 -12.98 -10.40
CA PRO A 101 6.47 -12.43 -9.80
C PRO A 101 6.56 -10.91 -10.04
N ILE A 102 6.87 -10.18 -8.99
CA ILE A 102 6.83 -8.71 -9.03
C ILE A 102 8.14 -8.16 -9.59
N SER A 103 8.03 -7.38 -10.67
CA SER A 103 9.20 -6.70 -11.22
C SER A 103 9.48 -5.44 -10.41
N TYR A 104 10.73 -4.99 -10.46
CA TYR A 104 11.07 -3.72 -9.79
C TYR A 104 10.30 -2.55 -10.39
N ALA A 105 10.07 -2.57 -11.71
CA ALA A 105 9.31 -1.51 -12.36
C ALA A 105 7.89 -1.40 -11.80
N ASP A 106 7.22 -2.54 -11.64
CA ASP A 106 5.86 -2.54 -11.08
C ASP A 106 5.86 -2.12 -9.64
N PHE A 107 6.86 -2.59 -8.87
CA PHE A 107 7.03 -2.18 -7.48
C PHE A 107 7.21 -0.66 -7.40
N LEU A 108 8.06 -0.11 -8.23
CA LEU A 108 8.37 1.31 -8.21
C LEU A 108 7.16 2.17 -8.57
N GLN A 109 6.34 1.71 -9.52
CA GLN A 109 5.10 2.41 -9.85
C GLN A 109 4.17 2.49 -8.65
N ALA A 110 4.03 1.39 -7.92
CA ALA A 110 3.19 1.38 -6.73
C ALA A 110 3.75 2.30 -5.67
N ALA A 111 5.07 2.29 -5.47
CA ALA A 111 5.72 3.16 -4.50
C ALA A 111 5.51 4.63 -4.87
N ASN A 112 5.60 4.96 -6.15
CA ASN A 112 5.37 6.34 -6.60
C ASN A 112 3.93 6.77 -6.40
N LYS A 113 2.97 5.86 -6.55
CA LYS A 113 1.57 6.16 -6.23
C LYS A 113 1.42 6.54 -4.76
N ALA A 114 2.14 5.84 -3.89
CA ALA A 114 2.09 6.13 -2.46
C ALA A 114 2.65 7.51 -2.17
N VAL A 115 3.77 7.86 -2.80
CA VAL A 115 4.36 9.18 -2.61
C VAL A 115 3.38 10.26 -3.02
N LYS A 116 2.74 10.10 -4.18
CA LYS A 116 1.77 11.09 -4.65
C LYS A 116 0.59 11.20 -3.72
N TRP A 117 0.13 10.09 -3.19
CA TRP A 117 -0.97 10.09 -2.24
C TRP A 117 -0.64 10.92 -1.00
N PHE A 118 0.55 10.69 -0.42
CA PHE A 118 0.93 11.39 0.80
C PHE A 118 1.31 12.83 0.54
N GLU A 119 1.86 13.14 -0.63
CA GLU A 119 2.13 14.53 -1.00
C GLU A 119 0.84 15.33 -1.09
N LEU A 120 -0.19 14.72 -1.66
CA LEU A 120 -1.49 15.38 -1.77
C LEU A 120 -2.06 15.69 -0.40
N LEU A 121 -1.91 14.78 0.55
CA LEU A 121 -2.40 14.99 1.91
C LEU A 121 -1.66 16.10 2.65
N GLN A 122 -0.44 16.42 2.22
CA GLN A 122 0.36 17.46 2.85
C GLN A 122 0.12 18.85 2.26
N GLN A 123 -0.68 18.95 1.20
CA GLN A 123 -0.96 20.23 0.60
C GLN A 123 -1.81 21.08 1.54
N PRO A 124 -1.65 22.40 1.50
CA PRO A 124 -2.52 23.27 2.28
C PRO A 124 -3.98 23.07 1.93
N GLN A 125 -4.85 23.28 2.91
CA GLN A 125 -6.28 23.09 2.75
C GLN A 125 -6.84 23.86 1.54
N GLU A 126 -6.38 25.10 1.36
CA GLU A 126 -6.85 25.92 0.26
C GLU A 126 -6.55 25.29 -1.10
N GLU A 127 -5.36 24.74 -1.23
CA GLU A 127 -4.98 24.11 -2.48
C GLU A 127 -5.82 22.88 -2.76
N ILE A 128 -6.08 22.11 -1.73
CA ILE A 128 -6.91 20.92 -1.87
C ILE A 128 -8.32 21.29 -2.28
N GLU A 129 -8.88 22.30 -1.64
CA GLU A 129 -10.22 22.76 -1.97
C GLU A 129 -10.29 23.28 -3.39
N SER A 130 -9.28 23.99 -3.84
CA SER A 130 -9.24 24.49 -5.21
C SER A 130 -9.24 23.36 -6.22
N ILE A 131 -8.49 22.31 -5.93
CA ILE A 131 -8.45 21.15 -6.80
C ILE A 131 -9.82 20.50 -6.90
N PHE A 132 -10.50 20.34 -5.80
CA PHE A 132 -11.84 19.74 -5.78
C PHE A 132 -12.85 20.60 -6.51
N VAL A 133 -12.79 21.89 -6.34
CA VAL A 133 -13.71 22.79 -7.02
C VAL A 133 -13.54 22.69 -8.53
N LYS A 134 -12.31 22.66 -9.00
CA LYS A 134 -12.08 22.51 -10.43
C LYS A 134 -12.61 21.19 -10.96
N SER A 135 -12.47 20.14 -10.19
CA SER A 135 -12.99 18.85 -10.59
C SER A 135 -14.50 18.84 -10.63
N ASP A 136 -15.14 19.49 -9.68
CA ASP A 136 -16.59 19.53 -9.61
C ASP A 136 -17.22 20.21 -10.80
N TYR A 137 -16.57 21.24 -11.33
CA TYR A 137 -17.08 21.88 -12.53
C TYR A 137 -17.21 20.91 -13.68
N LYS A 138 -16.34 19.96 -13.72
CA LYS A 138 -16.40 18.98 -14.79
C LYS A 138 -17.37 17.88 -14.50
N LEU A 139 -17.49 17.59 -13.26
CA LEU A 139 -18.28 16.45 -12.87
C LEU A 139 -19.67 16.77 -12.59
N ILE A 140 -19.80 17.71 -12.03
CA ILE A 140 -20.94 17.92 -11.55
C ILE A 140 -21.11 17.87 -10.41
N GLN A 141 -20.65 17.77 -9.86
CA GLN A 141 -20.55 17.74 -8.83
C GLN A 141 -20.67 17.36 -8.03
N VAL A 142 -20.58 17.14 -7.66
CA VAL A 142 -20.45 16.48 -6.95
C VAL A 142 -20.35 16.83 -5.86
N GLU A 143 -20.75 16.98 -5.47
CA GLU A 143 -20.70 17.31 -4.48
C GLU A 143 -19.90 16.99 -3.78
N LEU A 144 -19.43 16.93 -3.59
CA LEU A 144 -18.48 16.68 -2.84
C LEU A 144 -18.72 16.76 -1.53
#